data_191c7269640274d277e911d9527d8e97
#
_entry.id   191c7269640274d277e911d9527d8e97
#
_cell.length_a   1.000
_cell.length_b   1.000
_cell.length_c   1.000
_cell.angle_alpha   90.00
_cell.angle_beta   90.00
_cell.angle_gamma   90.00
#
_symmetry.space_group_name_H-M   'P 1'
#
loop_
_entity.id
_entity.type
_entity.pdbx_description
1 polymer ?
#
loop_
_entity_poly.entity_id
_entity_poly.type
_entity_poly.pdbx_seq_one_letter_code
_entity_poly.pdbx_strand_id
1 'polypeptide(L)'
;SQVFLNTNMAAAGGVIAALLTSLFATGKMDVTMAINGAIAGLVAITAGPSAPSGGEAVFIGAAGGVLVYFSILFFDKTLKVDDPVGAISAHGTVGILGVMVVPFTSDASFLWQLYGVLAIGGFTYIASLIVTFIINVIMPIRATDEEQDAGLDSTEVGVSAYPEFSD
;
A
#
# COMPACT_ATOMS: atom_id res chain seq x y z
N SER A 1 -19.34 8.37 14.75
CA SER A 1 -18.64 9.66 14.44
C SER A 1 -17.14 9.56 14.67
N GLN A 2 -16.67 8.96 15.79
CA GLN A 2 -15.24 8.80 16.11
C GLN A 2 -14.45 8.07 15.01
N VAL A 3 -14.92 6.90 14.56
CA VAL A 3 -14.28 6.12 13.51
C VAL A 3 -14.08 6.96 12.23
N PHE A 4 -15.12 7.63 11.78
CA PHE A 4 -15.05 8.49 10.59
C PHE A 4 -14.04 9.63 10.75
N LEU A 5 -14.03 10.28 11.90
CA LEU A 5 -13.07 11.35 12.21
C LEU A 5 -11.63 10.81 12.17
N ASN A 6 -11.35 9.76 12.96
CA ASN A 6 -10.00 9.20 13.07
C ASN A 6 -9.47 8.68 11.72
N THR A 7 -10.33 8.06 10.93
CA THR A 7 -9.98 7.58 9.58
C THR A 7 -9.55 8.73 8.67
N ASN A 8 -10.30 9.85 8.67
CA ASN A 8 -9.91 11.03 7.88
C ASN A 8 -8.66 11.73 8.43
N MET A 9 -8.49 11.80 9.76
CA MET A 9 -7.30 12.37 10.39
C MET A 9 -6.04 11.55 10.06
N ALA A 10 -6.14 10.22 10.07
CA ALA A 10 -5.05 9.35 9.68
C ALA A 10 -4.71 9.47 8.18
N ALA A 11 -5.71 9.56 7.30
CA ALA A 11 -5.47 9.81 5.89
C ALA A 11 -4.70 11.12 5.65
N ALA A 12 -5.12 12.20 6.30
CA ALA A 12 -4.45 13.50 6.21
C ALA A 12 -3.00 13.44 6.73
N GLY A 13 -2.79 12.79 7.89
CA GLY A 13 -1.45 12.55 8.44
C GLY A 13 -0.56 11.78 7.48
N GLY A 14 -1.09 10.74 6.84
CA GLY A 14 -0.40 9.91 5.85
C GLY A 14 0.03 10.70 4.61
N VAL A 15 -0.87 11.52 4.05
CA VAL A 15 -0.56 12.41 2.90
C VAL A 15 0.58 13.36 3.24
N ILE A 16 0.45 14.09 4.35
CA ILE A 16 1.45 15.09 4.75
C ILE A 16 2.81 14.44 4.97
N ALA A 17 2.85 13.31 5.70
CA ALA A 17 4.08 12.62 5.99
C ALA A 17 4.74 12.03 4.74
N ALA A 18 3.99 11.43 3.82
CA ALA A 18 4.53 10.91 2.57
C ALA A 18 5.08 12.02 1.67
N LEU A 19 4.38 13.15 1.55
CA LEU A 19 4.85 14.33 0.81
C LEU A 19 6.13 14.92 1.40
N LEU A 20 6.19 15.09 2.72
CA LEU A 20 7.39 15.60 3.39
C LEU A 20 8.56 14.63 3.23
N THR A 21 8.31 13.32 3.37
CA THR A 21 9.34 12.29 3.16
C THR A 21 9.88 12.34 1.74
N SER A 22 9.01 12.42 0.74
CA SER A 22 9.38 12.58 -0.66
C SER A 22 10.20 13.86 -0.88
N LEU A 23 9.75 14.99 -0.33
CA LEU A 23 10.44 16.27 -0.43
C LEU A 23 11.86 16.22 0.15
N PHE A 24 12.02 15.66 1.36
CA PHE A 24 13.32 15.56 2.00
C PHE A 24 14.26 14.56 1.30
N ALA A 25 13.71 13.48 0.74
CA ALA A 25 14.50 12.47 0.06
C ALA A 25 14.92 12.85 -1.36
N THR A 26 14.08 13.59 -2.10
CA THR A 26 14.29 13.85 -3.54
C THR A 26 14.30 15.33 -3.91
N GLY A 27 13.97 16.21 -2.98
CA GLY A 27 13.80 17.65 -3.23
C GLY A 27 12.49 18.02 -3.93
N LYS A 28 11.57 17.04 -4.15
CA LYS A 28 10.29 17.26 -4.82
C LYS A 28 9.15 16.57 -4.07
N MET A 29 7.98 17.20 -4.09
CA MET A 29 6.73 16.59 -3.63
C MET A 29 6.17 15.72 -4.76
N ASP A 30 6.08 14.41 -4.51
CA ASP A 30 5.58 13.44 -5.49
C ASP A 30 4.08 13.18 -5.26
N VAL A 31 3.27 13.40 -6.31
CA VAL A 31 1.81 13.22 -6.23
C VAL A 31 1.44 11.74 -6.04
N THR A 32 2.20 10.82 -6.61
CA THR A 32 1.94 9.38 -6.43
C THR A 32 2.20 8.96 -5.00
N MET A 33 3.24 9.54 -4.36
CA MET A 33 3.51 9.34 -2.94
C MET A 33 2.43 9.97 -2.05
N ALA A 34 1.83 11.11 -2.45
CA ALA A 34 0.70 11.69 -1.73
C ALA A 34 -0.51 10.75 -1.73
N ILE A 35 -0.85 10.17 -2.89
CA ILE A 35 -1.96 9.21 -3.03
C ILE A 35 -1.68 7.95 -2.19
N ASN A 36 -0.49 7.38 -2.31
CA ASN A 36 -0.09 6.23 -1.50
C ASN A 36 -0.07 6.56 0.00
N GLY A 37 0.33 7.79 0.36
CA GLY A 37 0.28 8.28 1.74
C GLY A 37 -1.13 8.34 2.31
N ALA A 38 -2.11 8.79 1.50
CA ALA A 38 -3.52 8.77 1.90
C ALA A 38 -4.00 7.33 2.19
N ILE A 39 -3.74 6.40 1.25
CA ILE A 39 -4.12 4.99 1.40
C ILE A 39 -3.41 4.38 2.61
N ALA A 40 -2.11 4.61 2.76
CA ALA A 40 -1.32 4.13 3.89
C ALA A 40 -1.85 4.64 5.24
N GLY A 41 -2.24 5.92 5.32
CA GLY A 41 -2.87 6.48 6.51
C GLY A 41 -4.19 5.78 6.86
N LEU A 42 -5.03 5.54 5.86
CA LEU A 42 -6.29 4.78 6.01
C LEU A 42 -6.02 3.35 6.48
N VAL A 43 -5.06 2.67 5.88
CA VAL A 43 -4.70 1.29 6.23
C VAL A 43 -4.11 1.21 7.64
N ALA A 44 -3.22 2.14 8.01
CA ALA A 44 -2.58 2.15 9.32
C ALA A 44 -3.57 2.25 10.49
N ILE A 45 -4.71 2.93 10.30
CA ILE A 45 -5.73 3.11 11.34
C ILE A 45 -6.80 2.00 11.33
N THR A 46 -6.90 1.22 10.26
CA THR A 46 -8.03 0.31 10.00
C THR A 46 -8.22 -0.76 11.06
N ALA A 47 -7.15 -1.23 11.71
CA ALA A 47 -7.24 -2.31 12.70
C ALA A 47 -7.90 -1.87 14.02
N GLY A 48 -7.94 -0.57 14.34
CA GLY A 48 -8.54 -0.07 15.57
C GLY A 48 -8.96 1.40 15.50
N PRO A 49 -9.84 1.80 14.57
CA PRO A 49 -10.11 3.22 14.30
C PRO A 49 -10.93 3.94 15.39
N SER A 50 -11.55 3.17 16.31
CA SER A 50 -12.37 3.74 17.39
C SER A 50 -11.59 4.03 18.68
N ALA A 51 -10.40 3.42 18.85
CA ALA A 51 -9.65 3.51 20.10
C ALA A 51 -8.80 4.80 20.23
N PRO A 52 -8.05 5.24 19.22
CA PRO A 52 -7.19 6.42 19.35
C PRO A 52 -7.97 7.72 19.41
N SER A 53 -7.37 8.72 20.05
CA SER A 53 -7.79 10.11 19.90
C SER A 53 -7.49 10.63 18.48
N GLY A 54 -8.08 11.77 18.09
CA GLY A 54 -7.82 12.37 16.78
C GLY A 54 -6.33 12.69 16.55
N GLY A 55 -5.62 13.15 17.58
CA GLY A 55 -4.18 13.40 17.51
C GLY A 55 -3.37 12.14 17.27
N GLU A 56 -3.65 11.07 18.02
CA GLU A 56 -3.01 9.76 17.81
C GLU A 56 -3.31 9.21 16.43
N ALA A 57 -4.52 9.37 15.90
CA ALA A 57 -4.89 8.97 14.56
C ALA A 57 -4.01 9.65 13.48
N VAL A 58 -3.73 10.97 13.64
CA VAL A 58 -2.79 11.68 12.75
C VAL A 58 -1.40 11.06 12.80
N PHE A 59 -0.88 10.75 13.98
CA PHE A 59 0.44 10.16 14.13
C PHE A 59 0.52 8.75 13.57
N ILE A 60 -0.51 7.92 13.78
CA ILE A 60 -0.60 6.58 13.19
C ILE A 60 -0.60 6.68 11.66
N GLY A 61 -1.39 7.57 11.11
CA GLY A 61 -1.42 7.82 9.67
C GLY A 61 -0.10 8.34 9.13
N ALA A 62 0.54 9.26 9.85
CA ALA A 62 1.86 9.79 9.47
C ALA A 62 2.94 8.71 9.47
N ALA A 63 2.95 7.81 10.46
CA ALA A 63 3.84 6.66 10.48
C ALA A 63 3.62 5.75 9.26
N GLY A 64 2.35 5.50 8.88
CA GLY A 64 1.99 4.80 7.64
C GLY A 64 2.51 5.50 6.39
N GLY A 65 2.38 6.84 6.30
CA GLY A 65 2.86 7.65 5.18
C GLY A 65 4.38 7.64 5.02
N VAL A 66 5.14 7.68 6.12
CA VAL A 66 6.61 7.50 6.08
C VAL A 66 6.96 6.09 5.64
N LEU A 67 6.32 5.09 6.25
CA LEU A 67 6.62 3.69 5.99
C LEU A 67 6.34 3.29 4.53
N VAL A 68 5.23 3.74 3.94
CA VAL A 68 4.88 3.40 2.56
C VAL A 68 5.92 3.91 1.57
N TYR A 69 6.47 5.11 1.78
CA TYR A 69 7.53 5.66 0.94
C TYR A 69 8.76 4.74 0.88
N PHE A 70 9.29 4.35 2.04
CA PHE A 70 10.45 3.46 2.09
C PHE A 70 10.13 2.03 1.65
N SER A 71 8.93 1.55 1.91
CA SER A 71 8.48 0.23 1.48
C SER A 71 8.41 0.12 -0.04
N ILE A 72 7.85 1.12 -0.74
CA ILE A 72 7.82 1.15 -2.21
C ILE A 72 9.24 1.08 -2.77
N LEU A 73 10.16 1.92 -2.26
CA LEU A 73 11.56 1.89 -2.70
C LEU A 73 12.25 0.55 -2.42
N PHE A 74 11.91 -0.10 -1.30
CA PHE A 74 12.48 -1.39 -0.93
C PHE A 74 12.01 -2.51 -1.87
N PHE A 75 10.70 -2.60 -2.14
CA PHE A 75 10.17 -3.60 -3.06
C PHE A 75 10.68 -3.38 -4.49
N ASP A 76 10.62 -2.16 -4.98
CA ASP A 76 11.03 -1.82 -6.35
C ASP A 76 12.56 -1.98 -6.54
N LYS A 77 13.38 -1.30 -5.73
CA LYS A 77 14.82 -1.21 -5.97
C LYS A 77 15.63 -2.36 -5.38
N THR A 78 15.21 -2.89 -4.22
CA THR A 78 15.99 -3.90 -3.49
C THR A 78 15.51 -5.30 -3.81
N LEU A 79 14.23 -5.56 -3.66
CA LEU A 79 13.66 -6.89 -3.95
C LEU A 79 13.35 -7.08 -5.43
N LYS A 80 13.25 -6.00 -6.20
CA LYS A 80 12.86 -6.01 -7.63
C LYS A 80 11.54 -6.76 -7.85
N VAL A 81 10.61 -6.56 -6.93
CA VAL A 81 9.23 -7.05 -7.02
C VAL A 81 8.39 -5.95 -7.65
N ASP A 82 7.67 -6.31 -8.69
CA ASP A 82 6.80 -5.40 -9.43
C ASP A 82 5.60 -4.97 -8.56
N ASP A 83 5.64 -3.73 -8.08
CA ASP A 83 4.59 -3.10 -7.28
C ASP A 83 4.27 -1.70 -7.84
N PRO A 84 3.76 -1.61 -9.10
CA PRO A 84 3.71 -0.37 -9.87
C PRO A 84 2.87 0.73 -9.24
N VAL A 85 1.89 0.36 -8.43
CA VAL A 85 1.01 1.31 -7.72
C VAL A 85 1.24 1.34 -6.21
N GLY A 86 2.22 0.61 -5.71
CA GLY A 86 2.53 0.54 -4.28
C GLY A 86 1.52 -0.28 -3.46
N ALA A 87 0.80 -1.24 -4.09
CA ALA A 87 -0.24 -2.01 -3.43
C ALA A 87 0.30 -2.90 -2.29
N ILE A 88 1.41 -3.60 -2.51
CA ILE A 88 2.07 -4.42 -1.48
C ILE A 88 2.50 -3.53 -0.32
N SER A 89 3.08 -2.39 -0.65
CA SER A 89 3.60 -1.43 0.33
C SER A 89 2.48 -0.79 1.15
N ALA A 90 1.44 -0.28 0.49
CA ALA A 90 0.34 0.41 1.15
C ALA A 90 -0.57 -0.53 1.97
N HIS A 91 -0.82 -1.76 1.50
CA HIS A 91 -1.73 -2.68 2.16
C HIS A 91 -0.99 -3.75 3.00
N GLY A 92 0.05 -4.38 2.46
CA GLY A 92 0.82 -5.40 3.18
C GLY A 92 1.68 -4.81 4.29
N THR A 93 2.67 -4.00 3.93
CA THR A 93 3.63 -3.44 4.91
C THR A 93 2.95 -2.53 5.92
N VAL A 94 2.14 -1.58 5.46
CA VAL A 94 1.44 -0.65 6.35
C VAL A 94 0.30 -1.35 7.11
N GLY A 95 -0.32 -2.38 6.55
CA GLY A 95 -1.30 -3.21 7.26
C GLY A 95 -0.70 -3.92 8.47
N ILE A 96 0.51 -4.44 8.34
CA ILE A 96 1.27 -5.00 9.49
C ILE A 96 1.49 -3.92 10.55
N LEU A 97 1.96 -2.74 10.16
CA LEU A 97 2.10 -1.61 11.09
C LEU A 97 0.78 -1.31 11.81
N GLY A 98 -0.33 -1.21 11.06
CA GLY A 98 -1.65 -0.87 11.61
C GLY A 98 -2.12 -1.88 12.69
N VAL A 99 -1.95 -3.18 12.44
CA VAL A 99 -2.27 -4.21 13.44
C VAL A 99 -1.34 -4.09 14.66
N MET A 100 -0.04 -3.86 14.46
CA MET A 100 0.94 -3.78 15.54
C MET A 100 0.83 -2.49 16.37
N VAL A 101 0.14 -1.46 15.87
CA VAL A 101 -0.12 -0.21 16.62
C VAL A 101 -1.30 -0.34 17.59
N VAL A 102 -2.25 -1.26 17.35
CA VAL A 102 -3.45 -1.43 18.18
C VAL A 102 -3.16 -1.53 19.69
N PRO A 103 -2.14 -2.28 20.16
CA PRO A 103 -1.83 -2.36 21.59
C PRO A 103 -1.42 -1.04 22.25
N PHE A 104 -1.03 -0.03 21.50
CA PHE A 104 -0.68 1.29 22.06
C PHE A 104 -1.89 2.18 22.31
N THR A 105 -3.04 1.84 21.73
CA THR A 105 -4.29 2.61 21.83
C THR A 105 -5.43 1.82 22.48
N SER A 106 -5.18 0.57 22.88
CA SER A 106 -6.18 -0.31 23.49
C SER A 106 -5.51 -1.37 24.37
N ASP A 107 -6.30 -2.14 25.10
CA ASP A 107 -5.83 -3.25 25.96
C ASP A 107 -5.50 -4.54 25.16
N ALA A 108 -5.31 -4.44 23.86
CA ALA A 108 -4.95 -5.59 23.01
C ALA A 108 -3.52 -6.08 23.30
N SER A 109 -3.33 -7.39 23.26
CA SER A 109 -2.00 -7.98 23.47
C SER A 109 -1.15 -7.90 22.20
N PHE A 110 0.07 -7.36 22.32
CA PHE A 110 1.05 -7.30 21.23
C PHE A 110 1.35 -8.69 20.63
N LEU A 111 1.49 -9.71 21.49
CA LEU A 111 1.78 -11.06 21.02
C LEU A 111 0.63 -11.67 20.23
N TRP A 112 -0.62 -11.41 20.63
CA TRP A 112 -1.77 -11.87 19.87
C TRP A 112 -1.92 -11.15 18.53
N GLN A 113 -1.60 -9.85 18.47
CA GLN A 113 -1.57 -9.11 17.20
C GLN A 113 -0.49 -9.67 16.27
N LEU A 114 0.71 -9.92 16.78
CA LEU A 114 1.79 -10.53 16.02
C LEU A 114 1.40 -11.94 15.51
N TYR A 115 0.82 -12.75 16.37
CA TYR A 115 0.32 -14.08 15.96
C TYR A 115 -0.73 -13.97 14.84
N GLY A 116 -1.67 -13.04 14.98
CA GLY A 116 -2.68 -12.77 13.95
C GLY A 116 -2.05 -12.36 12.62
N VAL A 117 -1.08 -11.45 12.63
CA VAL A 117 -0.35 -11.03 11.43
C VAL A 117 0.33 -12.22 10.75
N LEU A 118 1.05 -13.04 11.52
CA LEU A 118 1.78 -14.19 10.97
C LEU A 118 0.82 -15.27 10.44
N ALA A 119 -0.25 -15.58 11.17
CA ALA A 119 -1.20 -16.61 10.79
C ALA A 119 -2.02 -16.20 9.55
N ILE A 120 -2.62 -15.02 9.60
CA ILE A 120 -3.48 -14.53 8.51
C ILE A 120 -2.63 -14.15 7.29
N GLY A 121 -1.51 -13.46 7.49
CA GLY A 121 -0.59 -13.08 6.43
C GLY A 121 0.00 -14.30 5.72
N GLY A 122 0.45 -15.29 6.49
CA GLY A 122 0.97 -16.55 5.95
C GLY A 122 -0.09 -17.33 5.18
N PHE A 123 -1.31 -17.47 5.75
CA PHE A 123 -2.42 -18.10 5.05
C PHE A 123 -2.76 -17.39 3.74
N THR A 124 -2.93 -16.07 3.79
CA THR A 124 -3.30 -15.28 2.61
C THR A 124 -2.23 -15.36 1.53
N TYR A 125 -0.95 -15.27 1.91
CA TYR A 125 0.17 -15.40 0.97
C TYR A 125 0.18 -16.74 0.25
N ILE A 126 0.09 -17.86 1.01
CA ILE A 126 0.09 -19.21 0.45
C ILE A 126 -1.14 -19.43 -0.42
N ALA A 127 -2.33 -19.05 0.05
CA ALA A 127 -3.58 -19.20 -0.70
C ALA A 127 -3.55 -18.39 -2.01
N SER A 128 -3.06 -17.15 -1.96
CA SER A 128 -2.93 -16.32 -3.17
C SER A 128 -1.95 -16.91 -4.17
N LEU A 129 -0.81 -17.43 -3.73
CA LEU A 129 0.15 -18.11 -4.62
C LEU A 129 -0.48 -19.30 -5.32
N ILE A 130 -1.21 -20.16 -4.58
CA ILE A 130 -1.86 -21.34 -5.15
C ILE A 130 -2.92 -20.93 -6.17
N VAL A 131 -3.80 -19.98 -5.81
CA VAL A 131 -4.87 -19.51 -6.70
C VAL A 131 -4.30 -18.87 -7.96
N THR A 132 -3.32 -17.97 -7.81
CA THR A 132 -2.67 -17.30 -8.95
C THR A 132 -1.96 -18.29 -9.85
N PHE A 133 -1.27 -19.30 -9.27
CA PHE A 133 -0.64 -20.37 -10.04
C PHE A 133 -1.67 -21.17 -10.85
N ILE A 134 -2.78 -21.57 -10.25
CA ILE A 134 -3.85 -22.29 -10.94
C ILE A 134 -4.42 -21.47 -12.10
N ILE A 135 -4.71 -20.18 -11.85
CA ILE A 135 -5.22 -19.29 -12.90
C ILE A 135 -4.21 -19.17 -14.04
N ASN A 136 -2.93 -18.97 -13.73
CA ASN A 136 -1.90 -18.81 -14.74
C ASN A 136 -1.68 -20.08 -15.60
N VAL A 137 -1.92 -21.27 -15.04
CA VAL A 137 -1.88 -22.53 -15.79
C VAL A 137 -3.07 -22.65 -16.76
N ILE A 138 -4.25 -22.17 -16.36
CA ILE A 138 -5.47 -22.22 -17.18
C ILE A 138 -5.47 -21.12 -18.23
N MET A 139 -5.05 -19.93 -17.83
CA MET A 139 -5.03 -18.72 -18.66
C MET A 139 -3.79 -17.89 -18.27
N PRO A 140 -2.79 -17.78 -19.15
CA PRO A 140 -1.62 -16.95 -18.88
C PRO A 140 -2.04 -15.52 -18.53
N ILE A 141 -1.63 -15.05 -17.35
CA ILE A 141 -2.00 -13.72 -16.82
C ILE A 141 -0.93 -12.64 -17.08
N ARG A 142 0.25 -13.06 -17.53
CA ARG A 142 1.33 -12.14 -17.89
C ARG A 142 1.34 -11.95 -19.41
N ALA A 143 1.35 -10.70 -19.85
CA ALA A 143 1.57 -10.34 -21.23
C ALA A 143 2.96 -10.80 -21.69
N THR A 144 3.11 -11.13 -22.96
CA THR A 144 4.39 -11.47 -23.58
C THR A 144 5.34 -10.26 -23.60
N ASP A 145 6.63 -10.49 -23.75
CA ASP A 145 7.60 -9.39 -23.80
C ASP A 145 7.34 -8.48 -25.01
N GLU A 146 6.90 -9.06 -26.15
CA GLU A 146 6.52 -8.31 -27.35
C GLU A 146 5.30 -7.41 -27.12
N GLU A 147 4.28 -7.90 -26.40
CA GLU A 147 3.09 -7.12 -26.04
C GLU A 147 3.42 -6.00 -25.05
N GLN A 148 4.32 -6.26 -24.09
CA GLN A 148 4.78 -5.24 -23.14
C GLN A 148 5.57 -4.13 -23.85
N ASP A 149 6.43 -4.48 -24.82
CA ASP A 149 7.20 -3.52 -25.61
C ASP A 149 6.31 -2.69 -26.55
N ALA A 150 5.26 -3.31 -27.11
CA ALA A 150 4.31 -2.64 -27.99
C ALA A 150 3.29 -1.74 -27.25
N GLY A 151 3.10 -2.01 -25.94
CA GLY A 151 2.10 -1.34 -25.10
C GLY A 151 0.76 -2.08 -25.07
N LEU A 152 0.28 -2.37 -23.84
CA LEU A 152 -0.92 -3.18 -23.60
C LEU A 152 -2.22 -2.47 -24.02
N ASP A 153 -2.24 -1.16 -24.04
CA ASP A 153 -3.37 -0.37 -24.54
C ASP A 153 -3.64 -0.64 -26.02
N SER A 154 -2.61 -0.80 -26.84
CA SER A 154 -2.76 -1.14 -28.25
C SER A 154 -3.00 -2.64 -28.49
N THR A 155 -2.34 -3.52 -27.77
CA THR A 155 -2.39 -4.98 -28.01
C THR A 155 -3.62 -5.65 -27.39
N GLU A 156 -4.04 -5.25 -26.18
CA GLU A 156 -5.18 -5.84 -25.49
C GLU A 156 -6.48 -5.05 -25.68
N VAL A 157 -6.40 -3.71 -25.67
CA VAL A 157 -7.58 -2.83 -25.74
C VAL A 157 -7.82 -2.31 -27.15
N GLY A 158 -6.80 -2.29 -27.99
CA GLY A 158 -6.90 -1.82 -29.38
C GLY A 158 -7.04 -0.31 -29.51
N VAL A 159 -6.70 0.46 -28.49
CA VAL A 159 -6.79 1.93 -28.44
C VAL A 159 -5.52 2.48 -27.83
N SER A 160 -4.88 3.44 -28.50
CA SER A 160 -3.77 4.18 -27.88
C SER A 160 -4.30 5.20 -26.88
N ALA A 161 -3.68 5.25 -25.68
CA ALA A 161 -4.03 6.21 -24.64
C ALA A 161 -3.73 7.67 -25.05
N TYR A 162 -2.74 7.88 -25.92
CA TYR A 162 -2.30 9.19 -26.41
C TYR A 162 -2.04 9.14 -27.92
N PRO A 163 -3.10 9.03 -28.75
CA PRO A 163 -2.94 8.87 -30.19
C PRO A 163 -2.22 10.05 -30.87
N GLU A 164 -2.23 11.23 -30.24
CA GLU A 164 -1.52 12.42 -30.71
C GLU A 164 0.00 12.37 -30.54
N PHE A 165 0.51 11.39 -29.80
CA PHE A 165 1.96 11.16 -29.61
C PHE A 165 2.44 9.85 -30.25
N SER A 166 1.57 9.10 -30.91
CA SER A 166 1.97 7.93 -31.69
C SER A 166 2.46 8.37 -33.06
N ASP A 167 3.77 8.25 -33.31
CA ASP A 167 4.38 8.41 -34.62
C ASP A 167 4.06 7.23 -35.54
#